data_0ac9e245019e9204ccd6889f431788e3
#
_entry.id   0ac9e245019e9204ccd6889f431788e3
#
_cell.length_a   1.000
_cell.length_b   1.000
_cell.length_c   1.000
_cell.angle_alpha   90.00
_cell.angle_beta   90.00
_cell.angle_gamma   90.00
#
_symmetry.space_group_name_H-M   'P 1'
#
loop_
_entity.id
_entity.type
_entity.pdbx_description
1 polymer ?
#
loop_
_entity_poly.entity_id
_entity_poly.type
_entity_poly.pdbx_seq_one_letter_code
_entity_poly.pdbx_strand_id
1 'polypeptide(L)'
;MTPTRRDFLKAAGLVGAGFALGGASACSDDLNPKRLLILGGTGFIGPHTVRYALERGHEVSIFTRGRSETELPAGVEHLIGDRNDDHTALEGRTWDVVLDNNAQDYRWVQKSTELLRDAVDHYLFVSSISAYEIEGFGWEYKDRILMEPIVDENFTRISPPEGWMDGDDAPYGLMKTLS
;
A
#
# COMPACT_ATOMS: atom_id res chain seq x y z
N MET A 1 17.15 16.32 49.59
CA MET A 1 16.49 17.42 48.87
C MET A 1 15.99 16.87 47.54
N THR A 2 14.70 16.77 47.39
CA THR A 2 14.06 16.32 46.12
C THR A 2 14.08 17.45 45.12
N PRO A 3 14.53 17.23 43.88
CA PRO A 3 14.57 18.27 42.87
C PRO A 3 13.15 18.73 42.53
N THR A 4 12.96 20.03 42.41
CA THR A 4 11.67 20.64 42.07
C THR A 4 11.46 20.69 40.54
N ARG A 5 10.20 20.84 40.13
CA ARG A 5 9.85 21.07 38.71
C ARG A 5 10.65 22.21 38.07
N ARG A 6 10.98 23.22 38.85
CA ARG A 6 11.75 24.39 38.41
C ARG A 6 13.22 24.07 38.16
N ASP A 7 13.78 23.12 38.92
CA ASP A 7 15.17 22.66 38.74
C ASP A 7 15.30 21.79 37.52
N PHE A 8 14.26 20.97 37.23
CA PHE A 8 14.17 20.18 35.99
C PHE A 8 14.10 21.07 34.74
N LEU A 9 13.28 22.13 34.78
CA LEU A 9 13.17 23.08 33.63
C LEU A 9 14.43 23.87 33.39
N LYS A 10 15.19 24.22 34.45
CA LYS A 10 16.50 24.88 34.31
C LYS A 10 17.54 23.94 33.72
N ALA A 11 17.56 22.68 34.13
CA ALA A 11 18.45 21.67 33.56
C ALA A 11 18.12 21.38 32.08
N ALA A 12 16.85 21.27 31.75
CA ALA A 12 16.39 21.07 30.37
C ALA A 12 16.74 22.28 29.45
N GLY A 13 16.67 23.50 29.97
CA GLY A 13 17.07 24.71 29.25
C GLY A 13 18.57 24.80 28.94
N LEU A 14 19.41 24.26 29.79
CA LEU A 14 20.88 24.22 29.59
C LEU A 14 21.29 23.14 28.56
N VAL A 15 20.57 22.03 28.50
CA VAL A 15 20.80 21.00 27.49
C VAL A 15 20.29 21.47 26.11
N GLY A 16 19.18 22.22 26.06
CA GLY A 16 18.63 22.78 24.82
C GLY A 16 19.54 23.82 24.15
N ALA A 17 20.31 24.59 24.89
CA ALA A 17 21.22 25.59 24.32
C ALA A 17 22.49 24.98 23.70
N GLY A 18 22.87 23.77 24.08
CA GLY A 18 24.00 23.05 23.49
C GLY A 18 23.68 22.37 22.15
N PHE A 19 22.41 22.09 21.88
CA PHE A 19 21.96 21.49 20.62
C PHE A 19 21.67 22.50 19.50
N ALA A 20 21.59 23.79 19.84
CA ALA A 20 21.30 24.84 18.84
C ALA A 20 22.53 25.27 18.02
N LEU A 21 23.75 24.81 18.37
CA LEU A 21 24.98 25.10 17.65
C LEU A 21 25.62 23.87 16.97
N GLY A 22 25.16 22.67 17.27
CA GLY A 22 25.45 21.48 16.50
C GLY A 22 24.35 21.35 15.45
N GLY A 23 24.70 21.54 14.18
CA GLY A 23 23.77 21.53 13.08
C GLY A 23 22.60 20.57 13.31
N ALA A 24 21.40 21.10 13.21
CA ALA A 24 20.26 20.29 12.86
C ALA A 24 20.62 19.66 11.49
N SER A 25 21.27 18.49 11.53
CA SER A 25 21.01 17.49 10.51
C SER A 25 19.51 17.27 10.64
N ALA A 26 18.72 18.11 9.96
CA ALA A 26 17.46 17.65 9.49
C ALA A 26 17.78 16.25 8.96
N CYS A 27 17.12 15.23 9.49
CA CYS A 27 16.94 14.01 8.75
C CYS A 27 16.26 14.46 7.46
N SER A 28 17.07 14.90 6.48
CA SER A 28 16.71 14.74 5.11
C SER A 28 16.55 13.24 5.03
N ASP A 29 15.31 12.75 5.05
CA ASP A 29 15.00 11.54 4.37
C ASP A 29 15.60 11.74 2.98
N ASP A 30 16.83 11.30 2.79
CA ASP A 30 17.41 11.09 1.48
C ASP A 30 16.59 9.97 0.86
N LEU A 31 15.37 10.37 0.48
CA LEU A 31 14.48 9.51 -0.28
C LEU A 31 15.15 9.37 -1.63
N ASN A 32 15.95 8.31 -1.74
CA ASN A 32 16.51 7.94 -3.02
C ASN A 32 15.32 7.73 -3.97
N PRO A 33 15.19 8.53 -5.04
CA PRO A 33 14.10 8.38 -6.00
C PRO A 33 13.95 6.92 -6.41
N LYS A 34 12.70 6.45 -6.42
CA LYS A 34 12.36 5.08 -6.80
C LYS A 34 11.49 5.10 -8.04
N ARG A 35 11.63 4.09 -8.87
CA ARG A 35 10.73 3.83 -9.98
C ARG A 35 9.57 2.98 -9.45
N LEU A 36 8.39 3.58 -9.41
CA LEU A 36 7.17 2.95 -8.89
C LEU A 36 6.24 2.57 -10.02
N LEU A 37 5.77 1.33 -10.02
CA LEU A 37 4.63 0.90 -10.81
C LEU A 37 3.40 0.80 -9.91
N ILE A 38 2.32 1.49 -10.26
CA ILE A 38 1.04 1.38 -9.55
C ILE A 38 0.07 0.63 -10.46
N LEU A 39 -0.33 -0.58 -10.06
CA LEU A 39 -1.36 -1.35 -10.76
C LEU A 39 -2.73 -0.79 -10.39
N GLY A 40 -3.31 0.02 -11.28
CA GLY A 40 -4.44 0.90 -11.03
C GLY A 40 -4.03 2.37 -11.09
N GLY A 41 -4.32 3.15 -10.08
CA GLY A 41 -3.88 4.56 -10.00
C GLY A 41 -4.93 5.59 -10.41
N THR A 42 -6.06 5.19 -10.97
CA THR A 42 -7.15 6.08 -11.39
C THR A 42 -8.43 5.94 -10.56
N GLY A 43 -8.48 4.97 -9.64
CA GLY A 43 -9.59 4.77 -8.70
C GLY A 43 -9.49 5.71 -7.48
N PHE A 44 -10.34 5.47 -6.46
CA PHE A 44 -10.49 6.36 -5.30
C PHE A 44 -9.17 6.70 -4.58
N ILE A 45 -8.33 5.71 -4.32
CA ILE A 45 -7.05 5.89 -3.60
C ILE A 45 -5.93 6.32 -4.57
N GLY A 46 -5.99 5.86 -5.82
CA GLY A 46 -4.92 5.95 -6.80
C GLY A 46 -4.36 7.36 -7.02
N PRO A 47 -5.18 8.36 -7.34
CA PRO A 47 -4.67 9.72 -7.62
C PRO A 47 -3.95 10.36 -6.43
N HIS A 48 -4.37 10.03 -5.20
CA HIS A 48 -3.71 10.50 -3.97
C HIS A 48 -2.33 9.85 -3.81
N THR A 49 -2.25 8.54 -4.04
CA THR A 49 -0.98 7.78 -3.97
C THR A 49 0.00 8.26 -5.04
N VAL A 50 -0.47 8.43 -6.27
CA VAL A 50 0.32 8.94 -7.40
C VAL A 50 0.90 10.32 -7.06
N ARG A 51 0.06 11.25 -6.60
CA ARG A 51 0.47 12.61 -6.26
C ARG A 51 1.50 12.61 -5.14
N TYR A 52 1.25 11.85 -4.08
CA TYR A 52 2.17 11.72 -2.95
C TYR A 52 3.54 11.16 -3.36
N ALA A 53 3.57 10.15 -4.23
CA ALA A 53 4.81 9.57 -4.74
C ALA A 53 5.63 10.59 -5.56
N LEU A 54 4.98 11.35 -6.45
CA LEU A 54 5.63 12.40 -7.23
C LEU A 54 6.19 13.53 -6.34
N GLU A 55 5.42 13.97 -5.32
CA GLU A 55 5.85 15.00 -4.36
C GLU A 55 7.10 14.58 -3.59
N ARG A 56 7.33 13.27 -3.43
CA ARG A 56 8.53 12.70 -2.82
C ARG A 56 9.67 12.44 -3.82
N GLY A 57 9.49 12.84 -5.06
CA GLY A 57 10.52 12.77 -6.11
C GLY A 57 10.65 11.40 -6.77
N HIS A 58 9.68 10.50 -6.60
CA HIS A 58 9.69 9.20 -7.27
C HIS A 58 9.25 9.32 -8.73
N GLU A 59 9.76 8.42 -9.57
CA GLU A 59 9.27 8.21 -10.93
C GLU A 59 8.06 7.27 -10.88
N VAL A 60 6.93 7.69 -11.43
CA VAL A 60 5.67 6.95 -11.30
C VAL A 60 5.15 6.52 -12.66
N SER A 61 5.00 5.21 -12.82
CA SER A 61 4.21 4.60 -13.90
C SER A 61 2.91 4.05 -13.31
N ILE A 62 1.80 4.23 -14.00
CA ILE A 62 0.54 3.54 -13.67
C ILE A 62 0.16 2.59 -14.78
N PHE A 63 -0.43 1.44 -14.43
CA PHE A 63 -0.96 0.48 -15.39
C PHE A 63 -2.47 0.36 -15.23
N THR A 64 -3.21 0.73 -16.26
CA THR A 64 -4.68 0.74 -16.26
C THR A 64 -5.24 0.45 -17.64
N ARG A 65 -6.56 0.23 -17.73
CA ARG A 65 -7.28 0.06 -19.00
C ARG A 65 -7.50 1.36 -19.78
N GLY A 66 -7.07 2.51 -19.27
CA GLY A 66 -7.25 3.81 -19.91
C GLY A 66 -8.71 4.28 -20.03
N ARG A 67 -9.63 3.70 -19.24
CA ARG A 67 -11.09 4.00 -19.35
C ARG A 67 -11.56 5.08 -18.37
N SER A 68 -10.69 5.52 -17.47
CA SER A 68 -11.03 6.54 -16.46
C SER A 68 -10.76 7.92 -17.02
N GLU A 69 -11.68 8.86 -16.77
CA GLU A 69 -11.53 10.28 -17.07
C GLU A 69 -10.69 11.03 -16.00
N THR A 70 -10.10 10.30 -15.05
CA THR A 70 -9.29 10.90 -13.98
C THR A 70 -8.07 11.57 -14.57
N GLU A 71 -7.95 12.87 -14.36
CA GLU A 71 -6.75 13.63 -14.68
C GLU A 71 -5.57 13.17 -13.83
N LEU A 72 -4.49 12.79 -14.51
CA LEU A 72 -3.24 12.42 -13.87
C LEU A 72 -2.34 13.64 -13.74
N PRO A 73 -1.56 13.74 -12.65
CA PRO A 73 -0.54 14.76 -12.53
C PRO A 73 0.48 14.68 -13.68
N ALA A 74 1.06 15.81 -14.05
CA ALA A 74 2.17 15.82 -15.00
C ALA A 74 3.34 14.97 -14.48
N GLY A 75 4.03 14.25 -15.38
CA GLY A 75 5.17 13.41 -15.05
C GLY A 75 4.83 11.95 -14.73
N VAL A 76 3.56 11.56 -14.79
CA VAL A 76 3.15 10.15 -14.67
C VAL A 76 3.22 9.47 -16.02
N GLU A 77 3.90 8.34 -16.08
CA GLU A 77 3.82 7.47 -17.27
C GLU A 77 2.55 6.63 -17.20
N HIS A 78 1.72 6.69 -18.23
CA HIS A 78 0.48 5.91 -18.27
C HIS A 78 0.64 4.73 -19.23
N LEU A 79 0.76 3.54 -18.67
CA LEU A 79 0.83 2.27 -19.38
C LEU A 79 -0.59 1.71 -19.53
N ILE A 80 -0.99 1.47 -20.75
CA ILE A 80 -2.34 0.97 -21.08
C ILE A 80 -2.29 -0.53 -21.29
N GLY A 81 -3.21 -1.26 -20.67
CA GLY A 81 -3.38 -2.70 -20.82
C GLY A 81 -4.52 -3.23 -19.95
N ASP A 82 -4.73 -4.53 -19.94
CA ASP A 82 -5.77 -5.17 -19.13
C ASP A 82 -5.17 -6.32 -18.30
N ARG A 83 -5.43 -6.33 -17.01
CA ARG A 83 -4.92 -7.36 -16.08
C ARG A 83 -5.48 -8.77 -16.38
N ASN A 84 -6.53 -8.88 -17.18
CA ASN A 84 -7.04 -10.18 -17.61
C ASN A 84 -6.12 -10.84 -18.65
N ASP A 85 -5.66 -10.08 -19.65
CA ASP A 85 -5.05 -10.68 -20.83
C ASP A 85 -4.00 -9.82 -21.56
N ASP A 86 -3.91 -8.52 -21.29
CA ASP A 86 -2.96 -7.64 -21.97
C ASP A 86 -1.99 -6.97 -21.01
N HIS A 87 -0.81 -7.55 -20.88
CA HIS A 87 0.28 -7.04 -20.07
C HIS A 87 1.46 -6.51 -20.91
N THR A 88 1.30 -6.39 -22.22
CA THR A 88 2.36 -6.03 -23.18
C THR A 88 3.08 -4.73 -22.78
N ALA A 89 2.35 -3.76 -22.23
CA ALA A 89 2.94 -2.50 -21.80
C ALA A 89 3.92 -2.63 -20.59
N LEU A 90 3.92 -3.77 -19.89
CA LEU A 90 4.81 -4.05 -18.78
C LEU A 90 6.06 -4.84 -19.19
N GLU A 91 6.04 -5.49 -20.34
CA GLU A 91 7.10 -6.39 -20.78
C GLU A 91 8.44 -5.66 -21.00
N GLY A 92 9.54 -6.28 -20.58
CA GLY A 92 10.89 -5.77 -20.75
C GLY A 92 11.23 -4.54 -19.89
N ARG A 93 10.34 -4.13 -18.98
CA ARG A 93 10.51 -3.00 -18.08
C ARG A 93 10.89 -3.47 -16.67
N THR A 94 11.44 -2.57 -15.87
CA THR A 94 11.80 -2.84 -14.49
C THR A 94 11.42 -1.69 -13.59
N TRP A 95 11.08 -1.99 -12.35
CA TRP A 95 10.77 -1.01 -11.31
C TRP A 95 11.42 -1.40 -9.99
N ASP A 96 11.58 -0.45 -9.08
CA ASP A 96 12.06 -0.74 -7.74
C ASP A 96 10.91 -1.27 -6.86
N VAL A 97 9.70 -0.74 -7.06
CA VAL A 97 8.51 -1.13 -6.27
C VAL A 97 7.28 -1.20 -7.15
N VAL A 98 6.49 -2.23 -6.96
CA VAL A 98 5.10 -2.33 -7.45
C VAL A 98 4.14 -2.13 -6.29
N LEU A 99 3.15 -1.26 -6.46
CA LEU A 99 2.01 -1.11 -5.57
C LEU A 99 0.76 -1.61 -6.28
N ASP A 100 0.25 -2.74 -5.84
CA ASP A 100 -1.00 -3.32 -6.32
C ASP A 100 -2.16 -2.94 -5.38
N ASN A 101 -2.88 -1.89 -5.72
CA ASN A 101 -3.98 -1.35 -4.91
C ASN A 101 -5.37 -1.63 -5.49
N ASN A 102 -5.48 -2.34 -6.60
CA ASN A 102 -6.73 -2.53 -7.33
C ASN A 102 -6.90 -3.95 -7.89
N ALA A 103 -6.74 -4.96 -7.04
CA ALA A 103 -7.11 -6.31 -7.42
C ALA A 103 -8.59 -6.58 -7.06
N GLN A 104 -9.38 -6.90 -8.07
CA GLN A 104 -10.77 -7.35 -7.96
C GLN A 104 -10.90 -8.84 -8.29
N ASP A 105 -9.79 -9.45 -8.73
CA ASP A 105 -9.66 -10.86 -9.03
C ASP A 105 -8.26 -11.31 -8.57
N TYR A 106 -8.17 -12.37 -7.78
CA TYR A 106 -6.90 -12.90 -7.29
C TYR A 106 -5.97 -13.34 -8.43
N ARG A 107 -6.52 -13.79 -9.54
CA ARG A 107 -5.76 -14.18 -10.75
C ARG A 107 -4.97 -13.02 -11.34
N TRP A 108 -5.43 -11.78 -11.16
CA TRP A 108 -4.67 -10.60 -11.57
C TRP A 108 -3.38 -10.45 -10.77
N VAL A 109 -3.44 -10.71 -9.47
CA VAL A 109 -2.25 -10.65 -8.62
C VAL A 109 -1.28 -11.77 -8.98
N GLN A 110 -1.78 -13.01 -9.15
CA GLN A 110 -0.97 -14.15 -9.58
C GLN A 110 -0.24 -13.87 -10.90
N LYS A 111 -0.96 -13.42 -11.95
CA LYS A 111 -0.35 -13.07 -13.24
C LYS A 111 0.67 -11.94 -13.11
N SER A 112 0.34 -10.89 -12.36
CA SER A 112 1.24 -9.74 -12.20
C SER A 112 2.50 -10.10 -11.42
N THR A 113 2.39 -10.91 -10.35
CA THR A 113 3.54 -11.36 -9.57
C THR A 113 4.43 -12.32 -10.37
N GLU A 114 3.86 -13.18 -11.19
CA GLU A 114 4.62 -14.06 -12.07
C GLU A 114 5.38 -13.26 -13.15
N LEU A 115 4.69 -12.34 -13.84
CA LEU A 115 5.29 -11.50 -14.88
C LEU A 115 6.42 -10.62 -14.35
N LEU A 116 6.23 -10.04 -13.16
CA LEU A 116 7.13 -9.05 -12.59
C LEU A 116 8.16 -9.64 -11.62
N ARG A 117 8.21 -10.96 -11.44
CA ARG A 117 9.08 -11.66 -10.48
C ARG A 117 10.54 -11.21 -10.52
N ASP A 118 11.08 -11.09 -11.74
CA ASP A 118 12.48 -10.72 -11.96
C ASP A 118 12.64 -9.26 -12.41
N ALA A 119 11.55 -8.51 -12.40
CA ALA A 119 11.47 -7.13 -12.91
C ALA A 119 11.27 -6.09 -11.80
N VAL A 120 11.13 -6.52 -10.53
CA VAL A 120 10.84 -5.63 -9.40
C VAL A 120 11.53 -6.13 -8.12
N ASP A 121 12.03 -5.18 -7.31
CA ASP A 121 12.65 -5.52 -6.01
C ASP A 121 11.59 -5.81 -4.94
N HIS A 122 10.48 -5.05 -4.94
CA HIS A 122 9.41 -5.19 -3.95
C HIS A 122 8.04 -5.13 -4.61
N TYR A 123 7.20 -6.12 -4.28
CA TYR A 123 5.78 -6.13 -4.67
C TYR A 123 4.90 -5.95 -3.44
N LEU A 124 4.15 -4.85 -3.39
CA LEU A 124 3.26 -4.50 -2.29
C LEU A 124 1.80 -4.66 -2.73
N PHE A 125 1.13 -5.62 -2.15
CA PHE A 125 -0.29 -5.85 -2.38
C PHE A 125 -1.14 -5.23 -1.27
N VAL A 126 -2.14 -4.45 -1.63
CA VAL A 126 -3.12 -3.90 -0.68
C VAL A 126 -4.22 -4.92 -0.45
N SER A 127 -4.09 -5.66 0.65
CA SER A 127 -5.09 -6.62 1.10
C SER A 127 -6.25 -5.92 1.83
N SER A 128 -7.01 -6.65 2.59
CA SER A 128 -8.15 -6.16 3.36
C SER A 128 -8.28 -6.96 4.65
N ILE A 129 -8.82 -6.35 5.70
CA ILE A 129 -9.24 -7.04 6.91
C ILE A 129 -10.28 -8.14 6.62
N SER A 130 -11.05 -7.99 5.53
CA SER A 130 -12.01 -9.00 5.07
C SER A 130 -11.38 -10.33 4.64
N ALA A 131 -10.03 -10.41 4.56
CA ALA A 131 -9.31 -11.66 4.31
C ALA A 131 -9.27 -12.59 5.53
N TYR A 132 -9.69 -12.11 6.69
CA TYR A 132 -9.66 -12.85 7.94
C TYR A 132 -11.06 -13.26 8.39
N GLU A 133 -11.15 -14.41 9.09
CA GLU A 133 -12.39 -14.92 9.70
C GLU A 133 -12.69 -14.10 10.97
N ILE A 134 -13.45 -13.03 10.82
CA ILE A 134 -13.87 -12.18 11.94
C ILE A 134 -15.36 -12.45 12.18
N GLU A 135 -15.69 -13.12 13.29
CA GLU A 135 -17.07 -13.34 13.67
C GLU A 135 -17.82 -12.01 13.83
N GLY A 136 -18.97 -11.89 13.18
CA GLY A 136 -19.83 -10.70 13.25
C GLY A 136 -19.36 -9.53 12.39
N PHE A 137 -18.42 -9.73 11.47
CA PHE A 137 -18.06 -8.73 10.47
C PHE A 137 -19.12 -8.69 9.36
N GLY A 138 -20.15 -7.89 9.57
CA GLY A 138 -21.22 -7.62 8.61
C GLY A 138 -21.66 -6.17 8.71
N TRP A 139 -22.52 -5.72 7.79
CA TRP A 139 -23.04 -4.33 7.73
C TRP A 139 -23.90 -3.94 8.97
N GLU A 140 -24.14 -4.85 9.90
CA GLU A 140 -24.82 -4.59 11.18
C GLU A 140 -23.94 -3.96 12.26
N TYR A 141 -22.84 -3.36 11.87
CA TYR A 141 -21.80 -2.80 12.74
C TYR A 141 -22.20 -1.57 13.55
N LYS A 142 -23.46 -1.17 13.51
CA LYS A 142 -23.89 0.11 14.08
C LYS A 142 -23.83 0.21 15.60
N ASP A 143 -23.75 -0.90 16.32
CA ASP A 143 -23.86 -0.92 17.78
C ASP A 143 -22.74 -1.70 18.51
N ARG A 144 -21.71 -2.16 17.83
CA ARG A 144 -20.56 -2.83 18.47
C ARG A 144 -19.33 -1.92 18.45
N ILE A 145 -19.07 -1.32 19.60
CA ILE A 145 -17.74 -0.80 19.91
C ILE A 145 -16.77 -1.98 19.82
N LEU A 146 -15.72 -1.83 19.03
CA LEU A 146 -14.64 -2.81 18.90
C LEU A 146 -14.04 -3.08 20.29
N MET A 147 -14.53 -4.11 20.97
CA MET A 147 -13.97 -4.62 22.22
C MET A 147 -13.19 -5.92 22.02
N GLU A 148 -12.94 -6.30 20.77
CA GLU A 148 -12.32 -7.57 20.42
C GLU A 148 -10.94 -7.39 19.81
N PRO A 149 -10.10 -8.44 19.82
CA PRO A 149 -8.66 -8.31 19.67
C PRO A 149 -8.29 -7.64 18.35
N ILE A 150 -7.18 -6.92 18.39
CA ILE A 150 -6.55 -6.34 17.20
C ILE A 150 -6.28 -7.48 16.23
N VAL A 151 -6.85 -7.39 15.03
CA VAL A 151 -6.56 -8.34 13.94
C VAL A 151 -5.13 -8.11 13.48
N ASP A 152 -4.32 -9.14 13.60
CA ASP A 152 -2.94 -9.17 13.14
C ASP A 152 -2.72 -10.34 12.16
N GLU A 153 -1.49 -10.53 11.71
CA GLU A 153 -1.11 -11.57 10.75
C GLU A 153 -1.30 -13.00 11.25
N ASN A 154 -1.56 -13.19 12.55
CA ASN A 154 -1.79 -14.51 13.16
C ASN A 154 -3.27 -14.91 13.14
N PHE A 155 -4.17 -13.99 12.79
CA PHE A 155 -5.58 -14.31 12.66
C PHE A 155 -5.82 -15.36 11.56
N THR A 156 -6.84 -16.18 11.77
CA THR A 156 -7.26 -17.17 10.76
C THR A 156 -7.72 -16.48 9.49
N ARG A 157 -7.12 -16.85 8.38
CA ARG A 157 -7.52 -16.36 7.06
C ARG A 157 -8.72 -17.15 6.56
N ILE A 158 -9.57 -16.49 5.77
CA ILE A 158 -10.67 -17.16 5.09
C ILE A 158 -10.12 -18.25 4.16
N SER A 159 -10.64 -19.46 4.32
CA SER A 159 -10.29 -20.60 3.46
C SER A 159 -11.36 -20.81 2.39
N PRO A 160 -10.97 -21.35 1.21
CA PRO A 160 -11.95 -21.74 0.22
C PRO A 160 -12.95 -22.76 0.81
N PRO A 161 -14.25 -22.64 0.48
CA PRO A 161 -15.24 -23.61 0.94
C PRO A 161 -14.98 -24.98 0.32
N GLU A 162 -15.54 -26.04 0.95
CA GLU A 162 -15.45 -27.39 0.43
C GLU A 162 -16.00 -27.48 -1.01
N GLY A 163 -15.22 -28.09 -1.90
CA GLY A 163 -15.57 -28.23 -3.31
C GLY A 163 -15.24 -27.02 -4.19
N TRP A 164 -14.69 -25.93 -3.62
CA TRP A 164 -14.21 -24.81 -4.41
C TRP A 164 -13.01 -25.23 -5.28
N MET A 165 -13.00 -24.81 -6.52
CA MET A 165 -11.91 -25.08 -7.47
C MET A 165 -11.26 -23.76 -7.92
N ASP A 166 -9.97 -23.83 -8.24
CA ASP A 166 -9.27 -22.71 -8.82
C ASP A 166 -9.94 -22.28 -10.14
N GLY A 167 -10.29 -21.02 -10.23
CA GLY A 167 -11.09 -20.48 -11.33
C GLY A 167 -12.53 -20.17 -10.99
N ASP A 168 -13.07 -20.67 -9.88
CA ASP A 168 -14.39 -20.29 -9.39
C ASP A 168 -14.40 -18.82 -8.95
N ASP A 169 -15.58 -18.22 -8.93
CA ASP A 169 -15.77 -16.88 -8.38
C ASP A 169 -15.49 -16.87 -6.89
N ALA A 170 -14.63 -15.97 -6.44
CA ALA A 170 -14.28 -15.82 -5.05
C ALA A 170 -14.97 -14.57 -4.45
N PRO A 171 -15.73 -14.70 -3.34
CA PRO A 171 -16.18 -13.55 -2.58
C PRO A 171 -15.01 -12.64 -2.18
N TYR A 172 -15.27 -11.35 -1.98
CA TYR A 172 -14.22 -10.35 -1.78
C TYR A 172 -13.15 -10.74 -0.74
N GLY A 173 -13.55 -11.23 0.43
CA GLY A 173 -12.63 -11.68 1.47
C GLY A 173 -11.75 -12.84 1.02
N LEU A 174 -12.34 -13.85 0.41
CA LEU A 174 -11.62 -15.00 -0.15
C LEU A 174 -10.68 -14.56 -1.27
N MET A 175 -11.13 -13.69 -2.17
CA MET A 175 -10.31 -13.11 -3.23
C MET A 175 -9.06 -12.45 -2.64
N LYS A 176 -9.21 -11.66 -1.56
CA LYS A 176 -8.08 -11.01 -0.87
C LYS A 176 -7.15 -11.98 -0.16
N THR A 177 -7.63 -13.14 0.23
CA THR A 177 -6.80 -14.21 0.82
C THR A 177 -6.00 -14.96 -0.24
N LEU A 178 -6.58 -15.18 -1.42
CA LEU A 178 -5.95 -15.90 -2.53
C LEU A 178 -4.96 -15.01 -3.33
N SER A 179 -5.04 -13.69 -3.15
CA SER A 179 -4.11 -12.71 -3.73
C SER A 179 -2.80 -12.65 -2.97
#